data_8f86bbe3ba524065bc8724e6f4e59c6c
#
_entry.id   8f86bbe3ba524065bc8724e6f4e59c6c
#
_cell.length_a   1.000
_cell.length_b   1.000
_cell.length_c   1.000
_cell.angle_alpha   90.00
_cell.angle_beta   90.00
_cell.angle_gamma   90.00
#
_symmetry.space_group_name_H-M   'P 1'
#
loop_
_entity.id
_entity.type
_entity.pdbx_description
1 polymer ?
#
loop_
_entity_poly.entity_id
_entity_poly.type
_entity_poly.pdbx_seq_one_letter_code
_entity_poly.pdbx_strand_id
1 'polypeptide(L)'
;MKDLRNYSLAQHNTFGIDVKCSRFIEFSSVAEAKETVKNISDEDMPLLLLGGGSNLLLTKDFNGTVLHSAIKGIISTFIDGGVLVRCGSGETWDDVVAHCVAHGWYGTENLSLIPG
;
A
#
# COMPACT_ATOMS: atom_id res chain seq x y z
N MET A 1 8.57 -0.12 11.85
CA MET A 1 8.95 0.52 10.58
C MET A 1 10.18 -0.16 10.00
N LYS A 2 10.22 -0.36 8.70
CA LYS A 2 11.40 -0.87 7.99
C LYS A 2 12.01 0.25 7.17
N ASP A 3 13.32 0.33 7.15
CA ASP A 3 14.09 1.31 6.36
C ASP A 3 15.37 0.61 5.89
N LEU A 4 15.33 0.10 4.66
CA LEU A 4 16.36 -0.79 4.13
C LEU A 4 16.98 -0.22 2.86
N ARG A 5 18.27 -0.48 2.65
CA ARG A 5 19.03 -0.06 1.47
C ARG A 5 19.21 -1.24 0.51
N ASN A 6 19.27 -0.94 -0.79
CA ASN A 6 19.47 -1.95 -1.84
C ASN A 6 18.50 -3.13 -1.69
N TYR A 7 17.23 -2.82 -1.55
CA TYR A 7 16.19 -3.80 -1.22
C TYR A 7 15.57 -4.38 -2.49
N SER A 8 15.40 -5.71 -2.51
CA SER A 8 14.72 -6.41 -3.60
C SER A 8 13.21 -6.23 -3.53
N LEU A 9 12.60 -5.90 -4.66
CA LEU A 9 11.14 -5.75 -4.79
C LEU A 9 10.45 -7.03 -5.28
N ALA A 10 11.17 -8.16 -5.34
CA ALA A 10 10.62 -9.42 -5.86
C ALA A 10 9.34 -9.87 -5.14
N GLN A 11 9.24 -9.63 -3.84
CA GLN A 11 8.07 -9.98 -3.04
C GLN A 11 6.96 -8.91 -3.06
N HIS A 12 7.19 -7.79 -3.72
CA HIS A 12 6.28 -6.64 -3.76
C HIS A 12 5.73 -6.36 -5.16
N ASN A 13 5.85 -7.30 -6.07
CA ASN A 13 5.21 -7.23 -7.38
C ASN A 13 4.70 -8.61 -7.80
N THR A 14 3.61 -8.61 -8.56
CA THR A 14 2.92 -9.85 -8.95
C THR A 14 3.77 -10.75 -9.87
N PHE A 15 4.64 -10.14 -10.66
CA PHE A 15 5.50 -10.89 -11.60
C PHE A 15 6.73 -11.51 -10.92
N GLY A 16 6.99 -11.20 -9.65
CA GLY A 16 8.15 -11.70 -8.92
C GLY A 16 9.48 -11.24 -9.48
N ILE A 17 9.51 -10.09 -10.14
CA ILE A 17 10.72 -9.56 -10.78
C ILE A 17 11.69 -9.08 -9.69
N ASP A 18 12.92 -9.62 -9.72
CA ASP A 18 13.96 -9.29 -8.76
C ASP A 18 14.72 -8.03 -9.22
N VAL A 19 14.08 -6.89 -9.06
CA VAL A 19 14.71 -5.57 -9.19
C VAL A 19 14.90 -4.98 -7.81
N LYS A 20 15.86 -4.08 -7.68
CA LYS A 20 16.20 -3.43 -6.40
C LYS A 20 15.86 -1.95 -6.44
N CYS A 21 15.52 -1.41 -5.28
CA CYS A 21 15.44 0.02 -5.04
C CYS A 21 16.58 0.47 -4.14
N SER A 22 16.95 1.74 -4.25
CA SER A 22 18.02 2.31 -3.42
C SER A 22 17.64 2.33 -1.94
N ARG A 23 16.39 2.63 -1.64
CA ARG A 23 15.84 2.67 -0.28
C ARG A 23 14.41 2.16 -0.28
N PHE A 24 14.08 1.37 0.71
CA PHE A 24 12.72 0.87 0.92
C PHE A 24 12.27 1.23 2.34
N ILE A 25 11.17 1.95 2.45
CA ILE A 25 10.59 2.33 3.74
C ILE A 25 9.18 1.77 3.82
N GLU A 26 8.95 0.95 4.84
CA GLU A 26 7.63 0.43 5.17
C GLU A 26 7.20 0.99 6.52
N PHE A 27 6.03 1.59 6.56
CA PHE A 27 5.44 2.15 7.77
C PHE A 27 4.13 1.41 8.11
N SER A 28 3.90 1.21 9.41
CA SER A 28 2.77 0.44 9.92
C SER A 28 1.76 1.29 10.69
N SER A 29 1.99 2.59 10.79
CA SER A 29 1.08 3.53 11.45
C SER A 29 1.12 4.90 10.79
N VAL A 30 0.09 5.70 11.04
CA VAL A 30 0.05 7.09 10.57
C VAL A 30 1.19 7.90 11.17
N ALA A 31 1.55 7.64 12.43
CA ALA A 31 2.66 8.33 13.09
C ALA A 31 3.98 8.03 12.37
N GLU A 32 4.25 6.77 12.03
CA GLU A 32 5.43 6.38 11.25
C GLU A 32 5.44 6.99 9.86
N ALA A 33 4.27 7.05 9.19
CA ALA A 33 4.15 7.69 7.88
C ALA A 33 4.51 9.17 7.95
N LYS A 34 4.01 9.89 8.96
CA LYS A 34 4.31 11.30 9.18
C LYS A 34 5.80 11.53 9.45
N GLU A 35 6.41 10.66 10.24
CA GLU A 35 7.83 10.72 10.52
C GLU A 35 8.66 10.47 9.25
N THR A 36 8.27 9.49 8.45
CA THR A 36 8.90 9.20 7.17
C THR A 36 8.90 10.43 6.26
N VAL A 37 7.73 11.06 6.08
CA VAL A 37 7.59 12.26 5.23
C VAL A 37 8.46 13.42 5.74
N LYS A 38 8.55 13.58 7.05
CA LYS A 38 9.39 14.61 7.67
C LYS A 38 10.88 14.44 7.37
N ASN A 39 11.33 13.19 7.27
CA ASN A 39 12.75 12.85 7.15
C ASN A 39 13.19 12.59 5.69
N ILE A 40 12.26 12.63 4.74
CA ILE A 40 12.59 12.51 3.31
C ILE A 40 13.23 13.82 2.84
N SER A 41 14.33 13.69 2.09
CA SER A 41 15.07 14.79 1.51
C SER A 41 15.21 14.62 0.00
N ASP A 42 15.84 15.60 -0.66
CA ASP A 42 16.10 15.54 -2.10
C ASP A 42 16.97 14.35 -2.51
N GLU A 43 17.82 13.86 -1.60
CA GLU A 43 18.67 12.68 -1.83
C GLU A 43 17.85 11.40 -1.96
N ASP A 44 16.64 11.37 -1.44
CA ASP A 44 15.77 10.21 -1.48
C ASP A 44 14.92 10.14 -2.76
N MET A 45 14.96 11.18 -3.56
CA MET A 45 14.19 11.25 -4.81
C MET A 45 14.80 10.38 -5.91
N PRO A 46 14.00 9.90 -6.86
CA PRO A 46 12.55 9.99 -6.91
C PRO A 46 11.86 9.04 -5.93
N LEU A 47 10.59 9.34 -5.59
CA LEU A 47 9.77 8.51 -4.72
C LEU A 47 8.79 7.66 -5.55
N LEU A 48 8.56 6.44 -5.11
CA LEU A 48 7.53 5.56 -5.64
C LEU A 48 6.67 5.04 -4.49
N LEU A 49 5.38 5.32 -4.55
CA LEU A 49 4.41 4.69 -3.65
C LEU A 49 4.03 3.34 -4.23
N LEU A 50 4.29 2.28 -3.49
CA LEU A 50 4.04 0.92 -3.94
C LEU A 50 2.99 0.25 -3.04
N GLY A 51 1.90 -0.22 -3.65
CA GLY A 51 0.91 -1.08 -3.01
C GLY A 51 1.25 -2.55 -3.19
N GLY A 52 0.30 -3.34 -3.68
CA GLY A 52 0.53 -4.77 -3.93
C GLY A 52 1.41 -5.07 -5.16
N GLY A 53 1.68 -4.08 -5.98
CA GLY A 53 2.49 -4.26 -7.19
C GLY A 53 1.82 -5.07 -8.29
N SER A 54 0.49 -5.18 -8.28
CA SER A 54 -0.26 -6.00 -9.25
C SER A 54 -0.50 -5.31 -10.60
N ASN A 55 -0.29 -4.00 -10.66
CA ASN A 55 -0.43 -3.21 -11.89
C ASN A 55 0.85 -2.43 -12.22
N LEU A 56 1.98 -2.97 -11.83
CA LEU A 56 3.28 -2.33 -12.02
C LEU A 56 4.25 -3.33 -12.65
N LEU A 57 4.80 -2.97 -13.80
CA LEU A 57 5.85 -3.73 -14.46
C LEU A 57 7.20 -3.06 -14.19
N LEU A 58 8.03 -3.72 -13.40
CA LEU A 58 9.36 -3.25 -13.07
C LEU A 58 10.35 -3.80 -14.09
N THR A 59 10.90 -2.94 -14.94
CA THR A 59 11.78 -3.34 -16.05
C THR A 59 13.26 -3.23 -15.73
N LYS A 60 13.60 -2.51 -14.66
CA LYS A 60 14.99 -2.29 -14.20
C LYS A 60 14.97 -1.86 -12.75
N ASP A 61 16.13 -1.81 -12.13
CA ASP A 61 16.28 -1.30 -10.77
C ASP A 61 15.77 0.14 -10.67
N PHE A 62 15.14 0.44 -9.55
CA PHE A 62 14.64 1.77 -9.25
C PHE A 62 15.65 2.54 -8.41
N ASN A 63 16.26 3.54 -9.01
CA ASN A 63 17.27 4.35 -8.32
C ASN A 63 16.61 5.47 -7.50
N GLY A 64 15.84 5.09 -6.53
CA GLY A 64 15.09 6.00 -5.67
C GLY A 64 14.56 5.28 -4.43
N THR A 65 13.61 5.92 -3.76
CA THR A 65 13.01 5.42 -2.53
C THR A 65 11.60 4.90 -2.80
N VAL A 66 11.35 3.65 -2.41
CA VAL A 66 10.02 3.06 -2.41
C VAL A 66 9.39 3.23 -1.04
N LEU A 67 8.16 3.75 -1.01
CA LEU A 67 7.33 3.87 0.18
C LEU A 67 6.22 2.83 0.10
N HIS A 68 6.13 1.99 1.12
CA HIS A 68 5.13 0.93 1.22
C HIS A 68 4.36 1.05 2.51
N SER A 69 3.03 1.08 2.42
CA SER A 69 2.18 1.13 3.61
C SER A 69 1.82 -0.27 4.07
N ALA A 70 2.04 -0.54 5.35
CA ALA A 70 1.55 -1.71 6.05
C ALA A 70 0.51 -1.32 7.12
N ILE A 71 -0.12 -0.16 6.98
CA ILE A 71 -1.17 0.30 7.91
C ILE A 71 -2.40 -0.57 7.72
N LYS A 72 -2.80 -1.28 8.77
CA LYS A 72 -3.94 -2.19 8.80
C LYS A 72 -5.10 -1.61 9.60
N GLY A 73 -6.25 -2.23 9.48
CA GLY A 73 -7.46 -1.93 10.23
C GLY A 73 -8.62 -1.57 9.31
N ILE A 74 -9.79 -2.09 9.63
CA ILE A 74 -11.04 -1.79 8.96
C ILE A 74 -12.03 -1.35 10.02
N ILE A 75 -12.52 -0.10 9.91
CA ILE A 75 -13.47 0.50 10.84
C ILE A 75 -14.68 0.94 10.05
N SER A 76 -15.87 0.62 10.56
CA SER A 76 -17.13 1.00 9.94
C SER A 76 -17.93 1.93 10.86
N THR A 77 -18.58 2.92 10.25
CA THR A 77 -19.45 3.85 10.94
C THR A 77 -20.76 3.94 10.17
N PHE A 78 -21.88 3.72 10.88
CA PHE A 78 -23.20 3.86 10.26
C PHE A 78 -23.55 5.33 10.13
N ILE A 79 -23.93 5.71 8.92
CA ILE A 79 -24.35 7.08 8.56
C ILE A 79 -25.72 7.02 7.89
N ASP A 80 -26.38 8.18 7.71
CA ASP A 80 -27.63 8.25 6.97
C ASP A 80 -27.45 7.72 5.55
N GLY A 81 -28.22 6.68 5.22
CA GLY A 81 -28.22 6.09 3.88
C GLY A 81 -27.07 5.15 3.56
N GLY A 82 -26.23 4.81 4.54
CA GLY A 82 -25.14 3.88 4.25
C GLY A 82 -24.19 3.61 5.40
N VAL A 83 -23.05 3.03 5.03
CA VAL A 83 -21.96 2.72 5.96
C VAL A 83 -20.68 3.36 5.44
N LEU A 84 -20.02 4.13 6.27
CA LEU A 84 -18.69 4.66 5.99
C LEU A 84 -17.66 3.65 6.46
N VAL A 85 -16.89 3.11 5.51
CA VAL A 85 -15.82 2.15 5.82
C VAL A 85 -14.48 2.84 5.68
N ARG A 86 -13.70 2.83 6.76
CA ARG A 86 -12.33 3.33 6.77
C ARG A 86 -11.39 2.13 6.85
N CYS A 87 -10.49 2.00 5.90
CA CYS A 87 -9.47 0.95 5.92
C CYS A 87 -8.07 1.54 5.83
N GLY A 88 -7.13 0.86 6.47
CA GLY A 88 -5.72 1.21 6.38
C GLY A 88 -5.20 1.05 4.95
N SER A 89 -4.27 1.90 4.56
CA SER A 89 -3.72 1.88 3.19
C SER A 89 -2.88 0.65 2.88
N GLY A 90 -2.54 -0.16 3.88
CA GLY A 90 -1.87 -1.44 3.71
C GLY A 90 -2.80 -2.65 3.70
N GLU A 91 -4.12 -2.43 3.78
CA GLU A 91 -5.07 -3.52 3.61
C GLU A 91 -5.12 -3.97 2.14
N THR A 92 -5.30 -5.28 1.94
CA THR A 92 -5.57 -5.81 0.60
C THR A 92 -6.97 -5.42 0.19
N TRP A 93 -7.10 -4.77 -0.98
CA TRP A 93 -8.39 -4.24 -1.44
C TRP A 93 -9.46 -5.33 -1.51
N ASP A 94 -9.12 -6.51 -2.01
CA ASP A 94 -10.09 -7.61 -2.10
C ASP A 94 -10.58 -8.09 -0.74
N ASP A 95 -9.75 -7.99 0.30
CA ASP A 95 -10.16 -8.29 1.67
C ASP A 95 -11.17 -7.26 2.19
N VAL A 96 -11.00 -5.99 1.81
CA VAL A 96 -11.97 -4.92 2.13
C VAL A 96 -13.30 -5.19 1.44
N VAL A 97 -13.27 -5.57 0.18
CA VAL A 97 -14.48 -5.94 -0.58
C VAL A 97 -15.18 -7.12 0.07
N ALA A 98 -14.44 -8.18 0.41
CA ALA A 98 -14.99 -9.37 1.07
C ALA A 98 -15.61 -9.01 2.44
N HIS A 99 -14.97 -8.14 3.19
CA HIS A 99 -15.50 -7.65 4.47
C HIS A 99 -16.84 -6.94 4.29
N CYS A 100 -16.95 -6.06 3.31
CA CYS A 100 -18.19 -5.34 3.01
C CYS A 100 -19.30 -6.31 2.59
N VAL A 101 -19.01 -7.25 1.69
CA VAL A 101 -19.97 -8.25 1.22
C VAL A 101 -20.46 -9.14 2.37
N ALA A 102 -19.55 -9.59 3.24
CA ALA A 102 -19.87 -10.41 4.39
C ALA A 102 -20.82 -9.72 5.38
N HIS A 103 -20.79 -8.38 5.44
CA HIS A 103 -21.68 -7.58 6.28
C HIS A 103 -22.95 -7.10 5.55
N GLY A 104 -23.13 -7.48 4.28
CA GLY A 104 -24.27 -7.04 3.49
C GLY A 104 -24.18 -5.58 3.03
N TRP A 105 -22.99 -4.99 3.02
CA TRP A 105 -22.76 -3.63 2.54
C TRP A 105 -22.34 -3.68 1.08
N TYR A 106 -23.27 -3.31 0.21
CA TYR A 106 -23.06 -3.41 -1.23
C TYR A 106 -22.55 -2.10 -1.83
N GLY A 107 -21.83 -2.22 -2.93
CA GLY A 107 -21.27 -1.09 -3.68
C GLY A 107 -19.81 -1.31 -4.11
N THR A 108 -19.07 -2.19 -3.43
CA THR A 108 -17.66 -2.46 -3.73
C THR A 108 -17.43 -3.77 -4.47
N GLU A 109 -18.42 -4.66 -4.53
CA GLU A 109 -18.29 -6.02 -5.08
C GLU A 109 -17.88 -6.04 -6.56
N ASN A 110 -18.27 -5.04 -7.33
CA ASN A 110 -17.86 -4.91 -8.73
C ASN A 110 -16.41 -4.44 -8.91
N LEU A 111 -15.76 -4.03 -7.82
CA LEU A 111 -14.38 -3.56 -7.80
C LEU A 111 -13.43 -4.60 -7.23
N SER A 112 -13.90 -5.84 -7.04
CA SER A 112 -13.06 -6.94 -6.57
C SER A 112 -11.87 -7.14 -7.50
N LEU A 113 -10.69 -7.39 -6.91
CA LEU A 113 -9.44 -7.64 -7.61
C LEU A 113 -8.90 -6.48 -8.46
N ILE A 114 -9.41 -5.27 -8.30
CA ILE A 114 -8.75 -4.12 -8.92
C ILE A 114 -7.39 -3.88 -8.24
N PRO A 115 -6.40 -3.34 -8.99
CA PRO A 115 -5.10 -3.01 -8.41
C PRO A 115 -5.20 -1.99 -7.28
N GLY A 116 -4.39 -2.20 -6.21
CA GLY A 116 -4.39 -1.29 -5.07
C GLY A 116 -3.19 -1.44 -4.18
#